data_8d84fe8c533744fffa515936a4ded590
#
_entry.id   8d84fe8c533744fffa515936a4ded590
#
_cell.length_a   1.000
_cell.length_b   1.000
_cell.length_c   1.000
_cell.angle_alpha   90.00
_cell.angle_beta   90.00
_cell.angle_gamma   90.00
#
_symmetry.space_group_name_H-M   'P 1'
#
loop_
_entity.id
_entity.type
_entity.pdbx_description
1 polymer ?
#
loop_
_entity_poly.entity_id
_entity_poly.type
_entity_poly.pdbx_seq_one_letter_code
_entity_poly.pdbx_strand_id
1 'polypeptide(L)'
;GNALAARIKAGVGDLEVADETEAEVEDETPEAELEEEADEDVETKLVARGHADKTPELDDETDAALTQKKREGKPAFKRQDYHMKKRTPESWRRPRGGLSKQRRGFKSRGPKVSAGFRSPKAARGLHPSGFEEVRVHNTDDLDDVDGDTQAVRIASKVGGRKRERIEEICEDEEIRVLNPTYIEVEVEDDE
;
A
#
# COMPACT_ATOMS: atom_id res chain seq x y z
N GLY A 1 -44.80 -16.46 -13.49
CA GLY A 1 -45.91 -15.70 -13.95
C GLY A 1 -45.50 -14.56 -14.86
N ASN A 2 -45.72 -14.70 -16.15
CA ASN A 2 -45.54 -13.72 -17.21
C ASN A 2 -46.53 -12.57 -17.09
N ALA A 3 -46.11 -11.39 -16.68
CA ALA A 3 -46.96 -10.20 -16.74
C ALA A 3 -46.23 -8.85 -16.86
N LEU A 4 -44.97 -8.83 -17.31
CA LEU A 4 -44.22 -7.58 -17.47
C LEU A 4 -43.58 -7.35 -18.85
N ALA A 5 -43.90 -8.18 -19.84
CA ALA A 5 -43.35 -8.07 -21.20
C ALA A 5 -44.32 -7.51 -22.28
N ALA A 6 -45.46 -6.93 -21.89
CA ALA A 6 -46.51 -6.54 -22.82
C ALA A 6 -46.87 -5.04 -22.81
N ARG A 7 -45.91 -4.13 -22.52
CA ARG A 7 -46.25 -2.68 -22.47
C ARG A 7 -45.31 -1.72 -23.18
N ILE A 8 -44.46 -2.19 -24.08
CA ILE A 8 -43.65 -1.33 -24.94
C ILE A 8 -43.84 -1.74 -26.40
N LYS A 9 -45.03 -1.53 -26.91
CA LYS A 9 -45.34 -1.60 -28.36
C LYS A 9 -46.58 -0.82 -28.69
N ALA A 10 -46.55 0.50 -28.52
CA ALA A 10 -47.51 1.40 -29.20
C ALA A 10 -46.94 2.82 -29.10
N GLY A 11 -46.53 3.40 -30.19
CA GLY A 11 -46.16 4.83 -30.26
C GLY A 11 -45.06 5.12 -31.28
N VAL A 12 -45.18 4.57 -32.46
CA VAL A 12 -44.51 5.13 -33.66
C VAL A 12 -45.57 5.93 -34.39
N GLY A 13 -45.44 7.24 -34.33
CA GLY A 13 -46.18 8.16 -35.18
C GLY A 13 -45.21 8.81 -36.14
N ASP A 14 -45.56 8.67 -37.44
CA ASP A 14 -44.93 9.28 -38.57
C ASP A 14 -44.84 10.79 -38.42
N LEU A 15 -43.71 11.38 -38.78
CA LEU A 15 -43.61 12.77 -39.16
C LEU A 15 -42.80 12.89 -40.44
N GLU A 16 -43.45 13.50 -41.40
CA GLU A 16 -43.12 13.69 -42.78
C GLU A 16 -41.88 14.53 -43.01
N VAL A 17 -41.21 14.20 -44.09
CA VAL A 17 -40.12 14.90 -44.79
C VAL A 17 -40.65 16.22 -45.36
N ALA A 18 -39.96 17.31 -45.13
CA ALA A 18 -40.07 18.55 -45.91
C ALA A 18 -38.67 19.06 -46.28
N ASP A 19 -38.53 19.11 -47.47
CA ASP A 19 -37.68 19.49 -48.56
C ASP A 19 -36.91 20.82 -48.39
N GLU A 20 -35.68 20.78 -48.89
CA GLU A 20 -34.85 21.78 -49.55
C GLU A 20 -34.82 23.25 -49.07
N THR A 21 -33.62 23.69 -48.67
CA THR A 21 -32.96 24.87 -49.25
C THR A 21 -31.45 24.78 -49.11
N GLU A 22 -30.79 24.67 -50.24
CA GLU A 22 -29.34 24.90 -50.40
C GLU A 22 -28.99 26.35 -50.03
N ALA A 23 -28.02 26.51 -49.13
CA ALA A 23 -27.26 27.74 -48.95
C ALA A 23 -25.80 27.37 -48.88
N GLU A 24 -25.09 27.61 -49.97
CA GLU A 24 -23.63 27.63 -50.02
C GLU A 24 -23.11 28.62 -48.96
N VAL A 25 -22.37 28.15 -47.99
CA VAL A 25 -21.50 28.96 -47.13
C VAL A 25 -20.09 28.46 -47.35
N GLU A 26 -19.31 29.37 -47.96
CA GLU A 26 -17.88 29.19 -48.21
C GLU A 26 -17.14 28.82 -46.95
N ASP A 27 -16.42 27.73 -47.04
CA ASP A 27 -15.57 27.12 -46.03
C ASP A 27 -14.25 27.88 -45.95
N GLU A 28 -14.15 28.88 -45.06
CA GLU A 28 -12.90 29.37 -44.58
C GLU A 28 -12.53 28.58 -43.31
N THR A 29 -11.89 27.46 -43.49
CA THR A 29 -11.18 26.80 -42.41
C THR A 29 -9.92 27.62 -42.05
N PRO A 30 -9.82 28.15 -40.84
CA PRO A 30 -8.51 28.57 -40.35
C PRO A 30 -7.70 27.29 -40.14
N GLU A 31 -6.62 27.13 -40.89
CA GLU A 31 -5.52 26.25 -40.59
C GLU A 31 -5.04 26.56 -39.18
N ALA A 32 -5.60 25.89 -38.18
CA ALA A 32 -5.00 25.80 -36.88
C ALA A 32 -3.75 24.93 -37.08
N GLU A 33 -2.60 25.60 -37.13
CA GLU A 33 -1.32 24.96 -36.94
C GLU A 33 -1.39 24.21 -35.61
N LEU A 34 -1.59 22.90 -35.71
CA LEU A 34 -1.30 21.97 -34.64
C LEU A 34 0.23 22.02 -34.50
N GLU A 35 0.70 22.88 -33.64
CA GLU A 35 2.01 22.71 -33.02
C GLU A 35 1.94 21.37 -32.29
N GLU A 36 2.44 20.34 -32.92
CA GLU A 36 2.83 19.11 -32.26
C GLU A 36 3.95 19.54 -31.29
N GLU A 37 3.57 19.89 -30.05
CA GLU A 37 4.51 19.86 -28.95
C GLU A 37 5.03 18.43 -28.91
N ALA A 38 6.26 18.26 -29.41
CA ALA A 38 7.02 17.05 -29.21
C ALA A 38 7.14 16.90 -27.68
N ASP A 39 6.33 15.99 -27.12
CA ASP A 39 6.56 15.45 -25.81
C ASP A 39 7.94 14.80 -25.88
N GLU A 40 8.98 15.56 -25.46
CA GLU A 40 10.27 14.99 -25.15
C GLU A 40 9.99 13.93 -24.09
N ASP A 41 10.21 12.68 -24.41
CA ASP A 41 10.12 11.54 -23.48
C ASP A 41 11.18 11.75 -22.38
N VAL A 42 10.84 12.61 -21.41
CA VAL A 42 11.65 12.80 -20.21
C VAL A 42 11.50 11.56 -19.36
N GLU A 43 12.56 10.79 -19.25
CA GLU A 43 12.55 9.61 -18.37
C GLU A 43 12.37 10.07 -16.91
N THR A 44 11.19 9.84 -16.35
CA THR A 44 10.89 10.14 -14.95
C THR A 44 11.14 8.92 -14.06
N LYS A 45 11.77 9.15 -12.90
CA LYS A 45 12.02 8.13 -11.89
C LYS A 45 11.26 8.43 -10.61
N LEU A 46 10.57 7.42 -10.09
CA LEU A 46 9.90 7.52 -8.79
C LEU A 46 10.92 7.45 -7.65
N VAL A 47 11.08 8.57 -6.93
CA VAL A 47 11.95 8.67 -5.76
C VAL A 47 11.10 8.73 -4.49
N ALA A 48 11.48 7.97 -3.47
CA ALA A 48 10.81 7.97 -2.17
C ALA A 48 11.30 9.17 -1.35
N ARG A 49 10.38 9.93 -0.75
CA ARG A 49 10.69 11.02 0.19
C ARG A 49 11.13 10.47 1.55
N GLY A 50 11.76 11.30 2.38
CA GLY A 50 12.04 10.98 3.78
C GLY A 50 13.07 9.88 4.01
N HIS A 51 14.28 10.06 3.46
CA HIS A 51 15.48 9.23 3.73
C HIS A 51 15.23 7.71 3.74
N ALA A 52 14.52 7.19 2.71
CA ALA A 52 14.13 5.78 2.64
C ALA A 52 15.32 4.80 2.73
N ASP A 53 16.51 5.23 2.30
CA ASP A 53 17.73 4.42 2.26
C ASP A 53 18.55 4.48 3.55
N LYS A 54 18.23 5.39 4.50
CA LYS A 54 18.95 5.49 5.79
C LYS A 54 18.81 4.18 6.56
N THR A 55 19.93 3.67 7.08
CA THR A 55 19.99 2.50 7.97
C THR A 55 20.55 2.91 9.32
N PRO A 56 20.04 2.37 10.44
CA PRO A 56 20.54 2.70 11.77
C PRO A 56 21.89 2.05 12.02
N GLU A 57 22.69 2.63 12.91
CA GLU A 57 23.84 1.97 13.48
C GLU A 57 23.35 1.00 14.56
N LEU A 58 23.62 -0.28 14.37
CA LEU A 58 23.18 -1.35 15.27
C LEU A 58 24.37 -2.03 15.94
N ASP A 59 24.16 -2.48 17.17
CA ASP A 59 25.10 -3.37 17.84
C ASP A 59 25.18 -4.72 17.11
N ASP A 60 26.34 -5.36 17.13
CA ASP A 60 26.57 -6.67 16.50
C ASP A 60 25.53 -7.72 16.94
N GLU A 61 25.09 -7.68 18.22
CA GLU A 61 24.05 -8.57 18.73
C GLU A 61 22.68 -8.32 18.09
N THR A 62 22.32 -7.05 17.92
CA THR A 62 21.02 -6.67 17.31
C THR A 62 21.01 -6.96 15.81
N ASP A 63 22.13 -6.74 15.11
CA ASP A 63 22.23 -7.06 13.68
C ASP A 63 22.16 -8.59 13.45
N ALA A 64 22.91 -9.37 14.22
CA ALA A 64 22.83 -10.83 14.18
C ALA A 64 21.40 -11.32 14.48
N ALA A 65 20.71 -10.71 15.45
CA ALA A 65 19.33 -11.05 15.79
C ALA A 65 18.33 -10.66 14.69
N LEU A 66 18.53 -9.54 13.98
CA LEU A 66 17.73 -9.13 12.82
C LEU A 66 17.93 -10.09 11.65
N THR A 67 19.17 -10.46 11.37
CA THR A 67 19.51 -11.43 10.33
C THR A 67 18.89 -12.79 10.64
N GLN A 68 18.94 -13.24 11.89
CA GLN A 68 18.25 -14.44 12.34
C GLN A 68 16.73 -14.32 12.17
N LYS A 69 16.12 -13.17 12.55
CA LYS A 69 14.69 -12.90 12.39
C LYS A 69 14.23 -12.93 10.92
N LYS A 70 15.09 -12.45 9.99
CA LYS A 70 14.83 -12.50 8.54
C LYS A 70 14.91 -13.93 7.99
N ARG A 71 15.90 -14.71 8.44
CA ARG A 71 16.10 -16.11 8.01
C ARG A 71 15.05 -17.06 8.56
N GLU A 72 14.68 -16.89 9.83
CA GLU A 72 13.71 -17.75 10.50
C GLU A 72 12.28 -17.26 10.26
N GLY A 73 11.64 -17.74 9.21
CA GLY A 73 10.23 -17.50 8.94
C GLY A 73 9.34 -18.10 10.01
N LYS A 74 8.30 -17.37 10.43
CA LYS A 74 7.27 -17.90 11.31
C LYS A 74 6.18 -18.59 10.50
N PRO A 75 5.70 -19.77 10.92
CA PRO A 75 4.59 -20.41 10.24
C PRO A 75 3.30 -19.58 10.40
N ALA A 76 2.46 -19.61 9.37
CA ALA A 76 1.13 -19.04 9.44
C ALA A 76 0.28 -19.88 10.38
N PHE A 77 0.06 -19.38 11.59
CA PHE A 77 -0.79 -20.06 12.58
C PHE A 77 -2.26 -19.93 12.19
N LYS A 78 -2.81 -21.02 11.66
CA LYS A 78 -4.20 -21.07 11.20
C LYS A 78 -5.05 -21.88 12.17
N ARG A 79 -6.33 -21.54 12.27
CA ARG A 79 -7.30 -22.29 13.06
C ARG A 79 -7.47 -23.70 12.50
N GLN A 80 -7.60 -24.68 13.37
CA GLN A 80 -7.86 -26.07 12.95
C GLN A 80 -9.16 -26.15 12.12
N ASP A 81 -9.11 -26.92 11.02
CA ASP A 81 -10.24 -27.20 10.12
C ASP A 81 -10.87 -25.97 9.44
N TYR A 82 -10.13 -24.82 9.35
CA TYR A 82 -10.60 -23.61 8.68
C TYR A 82 -10.95 -23.86 7.19
N HIS A 83 -10.19 -24.74 6.53
CA HIS A 83 -10.39 -25.09 5.12
C HIS A 83 -11.58 -26.04 4.90
N MET A 84 -12.03 -26.74 5.95
CA MET A 84 -13.13 -27.73 5.85
C MET A 84 -14.51 -27.12 6.14
N LYS A 85 -14.57 -26.01 6.87
CA LYS A 85 -15.82 -25.44 7.36
C LYS A 85 -15.98 -23.97 6.97
N LYS A 86 -16.92 -23.66 6.11
CA LYS A 86 -17.20 -22.28 5.62
C LYS A 86 -17.37 -21.24 6.75
N ARG A 87 -17.92 -21.63 7.90
CA ARG A 87 -18.11 -20.74 9.07
C ARG A 87 -16.88 -20.59 9.96
N THR A 88 -15.78 -21.32 9.69
CA THR A 88 -14.60 -21.27 10.54
C THR A 88 -13.59 -20.30 9.92
N PRO A 89 -13.36 -19.10 10.51
CA PRO A 89 -12.38 -18.14 9.98
C PRO A 89 -10.96 -18.71 10.12
N GLU A 90 -10.07 -18.25 9.24
CA GLU A 90 -8.66 -18.67 9.23
C GLU A 90 -7.88 -18.16 10.44
N SER A 91 -8.35 -17.06 11.06
CA SER A 91 -7.70 -16.42 12.20
C SER A 91 -7.42 -17.40 13.33
N TRP A 92 -6.21 -17.32 13.90
CA TRP A 92 -5.78 -18.23 14.95
C TRP A 92 -6.73 -18.26 16.14
N ARG A 93 -7.08 -19.48 16.56
CA ARG A 93 -7.70 -19.77 17.85
C ARG A 93 -6.97 -20.94 18.47
N ARG A 94 -6.59 -20.82 19.75
CA ARG A 94 -5.91 -21.90 20.47
C ARG A 94 -6.81 -23.14 20.53
N PRO A 95 -6.34 -24.29 20.04
CA PRO A 95 -7.13 -25.53 20.07
C PRO A 95 -7.26 -26.02 21.52
N ARG A 96 -8.51 -26.20 22.00
CA ARG A 96 -8.81 -26.61 23.37
C ARG A 96 -9.57 -27.96 23.44
N GLY A 97 -10.20 -28.40 22.36
CA GLY A 97 -11.01 -29.64 22.33
C GLY A 97 -10.21 -30.87 22.72
N GLY A 98 -10.82 -31.79 23.48
CA GLY A 98 -10.18 -33.04 23.95
C GLY A 98 -9.61 -33.88 22.80
N LEU A 99 -10.34 -34.00 21.70
CA LEU A 99 -9.93 -34.76 20.50
C LEU A 99 -9.18 -33.97 19.46
N SER A 100 -8.85 -32.69 19.73
CA SER A 100 -8.14 -31.83 18.77
C SER A 100 -6.75 -32.36 18.46
N LYS A 101 -6.54 -32.82 17.23
CA LYS A 101 -5.26 -33.34 16.75
C LYS A 101 -4.19 -32.24 16.71
N GLN A 102 -4.57 -30.99 16.39
CA GLN A 102 -3.66 -29.84 16.44
C GLN A 102 -3.20 -29.57 17.89
N ARG A 103 -4.11 -29.63 18.90
CA ARG A 103 -3.74 -29.52 20.31
C ARG A 103 -2.73 -30.59 20.73
N ARG A 104 -2.92 -31.81 20.25
CA ARG A 104 -2.06 -32.97 20.52
C ARG A 104 -0.74 -32.95 19.74
N GLY A 105 -0.52 -32.01 18.83
CA GLY A 105 0.74 -31.82 18.09
C GLY A 105 0.95 -32.80 16.93
N PHE A 106 -0.12 -33.29 16.31
CA PHE A 106 0.01 -34.12 15.11
C PHE A 106 0.58 -33.31 13.96
N LYS A 107 1.70 -33.75 13.36
CA LYS A 107 2.40 -33.05 12.27
C LYS A 107 1.50 -32.65 11.09
N SER A 108 0.53 -33.50 10.74
CA SER A 108 -0.40 -33.27 9.63
C SER A 108 -1.43 -32.17 9.86
N ARG A 109 -1.50 -31.57 11.05
CA ARG A 109 -2.54 -30.58 11.41
C ARG A 109 -2.01 -29.15 11.57
N GLY A 110 -0.78 -28.93 11.18
CA GLY A 110 -0.13 -27.62 11.23
C GLY A 110 0.40 -27.23 12.60
N PRO A 111 1.24 -26.21 12.62
CA PRO A 111 1.94 -25.76 13.82
C PRO A 111 0.98 -25.09 14.82
N LYS A 112 1.36 -25.17 16.07
CA LYS A 112 0.69 -24.53 17.20
C LYS A 112 1.57 -23.43 17.74
N VAL A 113 0.98 -22.28 18.12
CA VAL A 113 1.71 -21.21 18.78
C VAL A 113 2.40 -21.72 20.03
N SER A 114 3.70 -21.56 20.10
CA SER A 114 4.56 -21.93 21.23
C SER A 114 5.70 -20.92 21.41
N ALA A 115 6.35 -20.95 22.58
CA ALA A 115 7.43 -20.03 22.91
C ALA A 115 8.63 -20.12 21.94
N GLY A 116 8.88 -21.31 21.35
CA GLY A 116 9.97 -21.51 20.38
C GLY A 116 9.86 -20.69 19.08
N PHE A 117 8.66 -20.21 18.75
CA PHE A 117 8.43 -19.34 17.59
C PHE A 117 8.55 -17.84 17.92
N ARG A 118 9.03 -17.49 19.10
CA ARG A 118 9.20 -16.09 19.49
C ARG A 118 10.45 -15.50 18.84
N SER A 119 10.36 -14.25 18.32
CA SER A 119 11.52 -13.55 17.75
C SER A 119 12.62 -13.36 18.79
N PRO A 120 13.90 -13.31 18.37
CA PRO A 120 15.02 -12.97 19.22
C PRO A 120 14.73 -11.71 20.05
N LYS A 121 15.26 -11.65 21.28
CA LYS A 121 14.92 -10.57 22.21
C LYS A 121 15.42 -9.21 21.70
N ALA A 122 16.65 -9.14 21.20
CA ALA A 122 17.25 -7.92 20.68
C ALA A 122 16.52 -7.35 19.46
N ALA A 123 16.05 -8.21 18.52
CA ALA A 123 15.34 -7.76 17.31
C ALA A 123 13.81 -7.67 17.48
N ARG A 124 13.31 -7.85 18.71
CA ARG A 124 11.86 -7.84 18.96
C ARG A 124 11.35 -6.40 19.02
N GLY A 125 10.34 -6.08 18.19
CA GLY A 125 9.79 -4.73 18.09
C GLY A 125 10.39 -3.93 16.95
N LEU A 126 11.63 -4.19 16.58
CA LEU A 126 12.28 -3.46 15.50
C LEU A 126 11.65 -3.75 14.14
N HIS A 127 11.59 -2.72 13.30
CA HIS A 127 11.27 -2.83 11.88
C HIS A 127 12.33 -3.68 11.16
N PRO A 128 12.04 -4.29 9.98
CA PRO A 128 13.05 -5.04 9.21
C PRO A 128 14.28 -4.24 8.80
N SER A 129 14.19 -2.92 8.75
CA SER A 129 15.33 -2.01 8.51
C SER A 129 16.24 -1.81 9.73
N GLY A 130 15.82 -2.23 10.92
CA GLY A 130 16.58 -2.09 12.17
C GLY A 130 16.08 -0.98 13.09
N PHE A 131 15.32 -0.02 12.58
CA PHE A 131 14.75 1.07 13.38
C PHE A 131 13.62 0.63 14.30
N GLU A 132 13.44 1.35 15.39
CA GLU A 132 12.21 1.32 16.19
C GLU A 132 11.12 2.14 15.51
N GLU A 133 9.92 1.59 15.39
CA GLU A 133 8.81 2.26 14.71
C GLU A 133 8.07 3.21 15.66
N VAL A 134 8.06 4.51 15.33
CA VAL A 134 7.26 5.53 15.99
C VAL A 134 6.10 5.93 15.09
N ARG A 135 4.88 5.85 15.62
CA ARG A 135 3.68 6.20 14.87
C ARG A 135 3.29 7.65 15.12
N VAL A 136 3.29 8.46 14.05
CA VAL A 136 3.07 9.91 14.08
C VAL A 136 1.70 10.28 13.50
N HIS A 137 1.00 11.21 14.15
CA HIS A 137 -0.28 11.77 13.74
C HIS A 137 -0.22 13.29 13.49
N ASN A 138 0.71 13.98 14.15
CA ASN A 138 0.93 15.43 14.07
C ASN A 138 2.41 15.72 13.93
N THR A 139 2.73 16.99 13.59
CA THR A 139 4.10 17.49 13.57
C THR A 139 4.76 17.49 14.94
N ASP A 140 3.98 17.81 15.99
CA ASP A 140 4.47 17.87 17.37
C ASP A 140 4.94 16.49 17.90
N ASP A 141 4.45 15.39 17.28
CA ASP A 141 4.89 14.03 17.63
C ASP A 141 6.32 13.72 17.13
N LEU A 142 6.91 14.62 16.29
CA LEU A 142 8.28 14.46 15.77
C LEU A 142 9.34 14.99 16.73
N ASP A 143 9.01 15.96 17.59
CA ASP A 143 9.96 16.62 18.50
C ASP A 143 10.68 15.63 19.42
N ASP A 144 10.05 14.49 19.73
CA ASP A 144 10.60 13.44 20.59
C ASP A 144 11.27 12.28 19.82
N VAL A 145 11.38 12.37 18.49
CA VAL A 145 11.89 11.27 17.64
C VAL A 145 13.40 11.38 17.45
N ASP A 146 14.11 10.31 17.77
CA ASP A 146 15.54 10.19 17.52
C ASP A 146 15.78 9.58 16.12
N GLY A 147 16.28 10.40 15.19
CA GLY A 147 16.53 10.00 13.80
C GLY A 147 17.59 8.91 13.60
N ASP A 148 18.41 8.60 14.62
CA ASP A 148 19.45 7.58 14.51
C ASP A 148 18.96 6.18 14.91
N THR A 149 18.01 6.10 15.84
CA THR A 149 17.50 4.82 16.36
C THR A 149 16.06 4.54 15.99
N GLN A 150 15.29 5.59 15.67
CA GLN A 150 13.86 5.51 15.41
C GLN A 150 13.52 5.89 13.97
N ALA A 151 12.42 5.37 13.47
CA ALA A 151 11.87 5.72 12.16
C ALA A 151 10.37 5.97 12.26
N VAL A 152 9.92 6.98 11.53
CA VAL A 152 8.55 7.46 11.56
C VAL A 152 7.64 6.64 10.65
N ARG A 153 6.48 6.26 11.16
CA ARG A 153 5.36 5.77 10.37
C ARG A 153 4.17 6.72 10.49
N ILE A 154 3.85 7.38 9.41
CA ILE A 154 2.71 8.29 9.33
C ILE A 154 1.42 7.47 9.37
N ALA A 155 0.49 7.86 10.27
CA ALA A 155 -0.76 7.15 10.45
C ALA A 155 -1.68 7.29 9.23
N SER A 156 -2.44 6.24 8.91
CA SER A 156 -3.33 6.20 7.73
C SER A 156 -4.46 7.25 7.73
N LYS A 157 -4.78 7.82 8.91
CA LYS A 157 -5.81 8.87 9.04
C LYS A 157 -5.27 10.28 8.79
N VAL A 158 -3.96 10.45 8.61
CA VAL A 158 -3.34 11.75 8.31
C VAL A 158 -3.64 12.12 6.87
N GLY A 159 -4.20 13.33 6.65
CA GLY A 159 -4.52 13.84 5.32
C GLY A 159 -3.28 14.36 4.57
N GLY A 160 -3.38 14.55 3.23
CA GLY A 160 -2.28 14.90 2.34
C GLY A 160 -1.44 16.09 2.80
N ARG A 161 -2.07 17.27 3.03
CA ARG A 161 -1.37 18.48 3.50
C ARG A 161 -0.54 18.27 4.77
N LYS A 162 -1.07 17.48 5.72
CA LYS A 162 -0.37 17.22 6.97
C LYS A 162 0.75 16.20 6.77
N ARG A 163 0.55 15.24 5.87
CA ARG A 163 1.55 14.25 5.48
C ARG A 163 2.76 14.92 4.82
N GLU A 164 2.53 15.78 3.84
CA GLU A 164 3.57 16.59 3.19
C GLU A 164 4.44 17.32 4.21
N ARG A 165 3.78 18.03 5.14
CA ARG A 165 4.51 18.80 6.17
C ARG A 165 5.31 17.92 7.13
N ILE A 166 4.81 16.72 7.46
CA ILE A 166 5.55 15.74 8.28
C ILE A 166 6.75 15.21 7.50
N GLU A 167 6.58 14.92 6.20
CA GLU A 167 7.65 14.43 5.34
C GLU A 167 8.74 15.50 5.14
N GLU A 168 8.38 16.78 4.97
CA GLU A 168 9.33 17.90 4.92
C GLU A 168 10.19 18.01 6.20
N ILE A 169 9.55 17.98 7.37
CA ILE A 169 10.28 18.02 8.64
C ILE A 169 11.19 16.81 8.78
N CYS A 170 10.73 15.62 8.40
CA CYS A 170 11.55 14.41 8.44
C CYS A 170 12.73 14.47 7.45
N GLU A 171 12.60 15.19 6.33
CA GLU A 171 13.70 15.46 5.39
C GLU A 171 14.73 16.41 5.99
N ASP A 172 14.28 17.47 6.65
CA ASP A 172 15.13 18.49 7.29
C ASP A 172 15.91 17.91 8.51
N GLU A 173 15.28 17.03 9.27
CA GLU A 173 15.83 16.39 10.48
C GLU A 173 16.52 15.05 10.22
N GLU A 174 16.66 14.66 8.95
CA GLU A 174 17.24 13.38 8.54
C GLU A 174 16.56 12.15 9.15
N ILE A 175 15.26 12.21 9.44
CA ILE A 175 14.48 11.12 10.00
C ILE A 175 13.95 10.22 8.89
N ARG A 176 14.16 8.91 9.02
CA ARG A 176 13.62 7.94 8.05
C ARG A 176 12.10 7.80 8.15
N VAL A 177 11.40 7.92 7.01
CA VAL A 177 9.97 7.63 6.89
C VAL A 177 9.77 6.21 6.34
N LEU A 178 8.99 5.37 7.05
CA LEU A 178 8.75 3.96 6.69
C LEU A 178 7.67 3.77 5.61
N ASN A 179 6.81 4.77 5.43
CA ASN A 179 5.76 4.77 4.42
C ASN A 179 5.73 6.10 3.65
N PRO A 180 6.83 6.44 2.95
CA PRO A 180 6.98 7.72 2.25
C PRO A 180 5.99 7.85 1.09
N THR A 181 5.76 9.10 0.67
CA THR A 181 5.16 9.42 -0.62
C THR A 181 6.25 9.37 -1.69
N TYR A 182 5.91 8.89 -2.88
CA TYR A 182 6.81 8.88 -4.03
C TYR A 182 6.54 10.09 -4.90
N ILE A 183 7.60 10.74 -5.34
CA ILE A 183 7.56 11.84 -6.29
C ILE A 183 8.25 11.42 -7.59
N GLU A 184 7.75 11.91 -8.69
CA GLU A 184 8.38 11.76 -9.99
C GLU A 184 9.46 12.83 -10.14
N VAL A 185 10.69 12.39 -10.36
CA VAL A 185 11.85 13.25 -10.60
C VAL A 185 12.36 12.95 -12.00
N GLU A 186 12.61 14.00 -12.77
CA GLU A 186 13.22 13.90 -14.08
C GLU A 186 14.67 13.40 -13.93
N VAL A 187 15.04 12.42 -14.74
CA VAL A 187 16.41 11.92 -14.76
C VAL A 187 17.19 12.82 -15.70
N GLU A 188 18.05 13.70 -15.15
CA GLU A 188 19.05 14.36 -15.93
C GLU A 188 20.17 13.34 -16.21
N ASP A 189 20.35 12.95 -17.48
CA ASP A 189 21.48 12.14 -17.89
C ASP A 189 22.75 12.99 -17.78
N ASP A 190 23.48 12.85 -16.68
CA ASP A 190 24.84 13.37 -16.55
C ASP A 190 25.76 12.59 -17.51
N GLU A 191 26.13 13.20 -18.66
CA GLU A 191 27.20 12.75 -19.55
C GLU A 191 28.60 12.88 -18.92
#